data_020a6d1fb1476c632b614e1f2b790eb8
#
_entry.id   020a6d1fb1476c632b614e1f2b790eb8
#
_cell.length_a   1.000
_cell.length_b   1.000
_cell.length_c   1.000
_cell.angle_alpha   90.00
_cell.angle_beta   90.00
_cell.angle_gamma   90.00
#
_symmetry.space_group_name_H-M   'P 1'
#
loop_
_entity.id
_entity.type
_entity.pdbx_description
1 polymer ?
#
loop_
_entity_poly.entity_id
_entity_poly.type
_entity_poly.pdbx_seq_one_letter_code
_entity_poly.pdbx_strand_id
1 'polypeptide(L)'
;MSTEADQARRPWYRRVNWEASFWVVFLLFLMAWTASTEASSAAKAVCIGAIVVFIGLYVYTVSTMGSWDELPPETPVAQQLRPLLPRLALLAIPAAVSLPVLGWSGMYYLPYLCAILLFGTHLSTGLSLTSLLCAGGILSAVAAPTSLSQKGMAIGCCFSCVVVVVSRIGDETGQRRRTTDLALTAAREREEISRDVHDILGHSLTVL
;
A
#
# COMPACT_ATOMS: atom_id res chain seq x y z
N MET A 1 14.00 -19.66 -3.51
CA MET A 1 13.45 -19.72 -2.14
C MET A 1 14.47 -19.10 -1.19
N SER A 2 14.39 -17.79 -0.97
CA SER A 2 15.12 -17.15 0.14
C SER A 2 14.38 -17.51 1.41
N THR A 3 14.98 -18.34 2.23
CA THR A 3 14.41 -18.84 3.48
C THR A 3 14.10 -17.67 4.43
N GLU A 4 12.99 -17.75 5.19
CA GLU A 4 12.62 -16.81 6.27
C GLU A 4 13.79 -16.46 7.19
N ALA A 5 14.74 -17.41 7.36
CA ALA A 5 15.97 -17.23 8.11
C ALA A 5 16.90 -16.15 7.51
N ASP A 6 16.89 -15.94 6.20
CA ASP A 6 17.71 -14.91 5.54
C ASP A 6 17.09 -13.53 5.66
N GLN A 7 15.76 -13.44 5.66
CA GLN A 7 15.04 -12.20 5.97
C GLN A 7 15.23 -11.76 7.43
N ALA A 8 15.31 -12.72 8.37
CA ALA A 8 15.54 -12.42 9.78
C ALA A 8 16.93 -11.80 10.07
N ARG A 9 17.91 -12.05 9.22
CA ARG A 9 19.30 -11.51 9.37
C ARG A 9 19.50 -10.14 8.72
N ARG A 10 18.55 -9.64 7.94
CA ARG A 10 18.68 -8.32 7.31
C ARG A 10 18.59 -7.22 8.35
N PRO A 11 19.44 -6.18 8.28
CA PRO A 11 19.34 -5.02 9.17
C PRO A 11 17.98 -4.35 9.06
N TRP A 12 17.44 -3.84 10.17
CA TRP A 12 16.08 -3.33 10.31
C TRP A 12 15.68 -2.31 9.21
N TYR A 13 16.62 -1.44 8.78
CA TYR A 13 16.35 -0.44 7.74
C TYR A 13 16.12 -1.04 6.34
N ARG A 14 16.56 -2.29 6.07
CA ARG A 14 16.27 -3.02 4.84
C ARG A 14 14.91 -3.75 4.88
N ARG A 15 14.30 -3.81 6.07
CA ARG A 15 12.96 -4.37 6.25
C ARG A 15 11.87 -3.31 6.09
N VAL A 16 12.25 -2.02 6.19
CA VAL A 16 11.31 -0.91 6.01
C VAL A 16 10.96 -0.80 4.52
N ASN A 17 9.68 -0.82 4.23
CA ASN A 17 9.19 -0.51 2.89
C ASN A 17 9.29 1.00 2.67
N TRP A 18 10.41 1.46 2.12
CA TRP A 18 10.72 2.87 1.93
C TRP A 18 9.78 3.54 0.94
N GLU A 19 9.34 2.83 -0.09
CA GLU A 19 8.42 3.37 -1.11
C GLU A 19 7.08 3.74 -0.47
N ALA A 20 6.49 2.82 0.29
CA ALA A 20 5.24 3.08 0.99
C ALA A 20 5.43 4.05 2.18
N SER A 21 6.61 4.06 2.83
CA SER A 21 6.90 4.95 3.95
C SER A 21 7.16 6.38 3.52
N PHE A 22 7.56 6.62 2.25
CA PHE A 22 7.79 7.97 1.73
C PHE A 22 6.55 8.87 1.87
N TRP A 23 5.37 8.33 1.66
CA TRP A 23 4.11 9.07 1.75
C TRP A 23 3.83 9.64 3.14
N VAL A 24 4.48 9.13 4.18
CA VAL A 24 4.39 9.63 5.56
C VAL A 24 4.82 11.10 5.65
N VAL A 25 5.67 11.59 4.75
CA VAL A 25 6.08 13.00 4.69
C VAL A 25 4.87 13.93 4.62
N PHE A 26 3.77 13.52 3.98
CA PHE A 26 2.55 14.33 3.92
C PHE A 26 1.84 14.47 5.28
N LEU A 27 2.07 13.56 6.22
CA LEU A 27 1.55 13.70 7.59
C LEU A 27 2.30 14.78 8.39
N LEU A 28 3.51 15.17 7.99
CA LEU A 28 4.21 16.31 8.56
C LEU A 28 3.45 17.63 8.28
N PHE A 29 2.79 17.72 7.12
CA PHE A 29 1.89 18.82 6.83
C PHE A 29 0.70 18.86 7.80
N LEU A 30 0.14 17.72 8.13
CA LEU A 30 -0.95 17.62 9.10
C LEU A 30 -0.49 18.04 10.51
N MET A 31 0.75 17.73 10.89
CA MET A 31 1.35 18.21 12.15
C MET A 31 1.52 19.74 12.14
N ALA A 32 2.02 20.30 11.04
CA ALA A 32 2.17 21.76 10.90
C ALA A 32 0.79 22.45 10.92
N TRP A 33 -0.20 21.87 10.28
CA TRP A 33 -1.60 22.34 10.33
C TRP A 33 -2.14 22.33 11.77
N THR A 34 -1.93 21.25 12.51
CA THR A 34 -2.33 21.16 13.93
C THR A 34 -1.73 22.28 14.77
N ALA A 35 -0.48 22.65 14.51
CA ALA A 35 0.18 23.76 15.25
C ALA A 35 -0.51 25.11 15.00
N SER A 36 -1.11 25.33 13.84
CA SER A 36 -1.81 26.56 13.47
C SER A 36 -3.28 26.65 13.93
N THR A 37 -3.86 25.56 14.47
CA THR A 37 -5.24 25.56 14.99
C THR A 37 -5.35 26.39 16.25
N GLU A 38 -6.57 26.82 16.63
CA GLU A 38 -6.82 27.58 17.87
C GLU A 38 -7.05 26.67 19.12
N ALA A 39 -6.76 25.37 19.01
CA ALA A 39 -6.90 24.44 20.09
C ALA A 39 -5.92 24.72 21.26
N SER A 40 -6.23 24.27 22.45
CA SER A 40 -5.33 24.40 23.62
C SER A 40 -3.98 23.70 23.39
N SER A 41 -2.92 24.17 24.03
CA SER A 41 -1.58 23.59 23.90
C SER A 41 -1.56 22.09 24.26
N ALA A 42 -2.35 21.69 25.26
CA ALA A 42 -2.48 20.29 25.65
C ALA A 42 -3.16 19.46 24.55
N ALA A 43 -4.24 19.96 23.94
CA ALA A 43 -4.93 19.29 22.85
C ALA A 43 -4.04 19.16 21.60
N LYS A 44 -3.27 20.20 21.26
CA LYS A 44 -2.26 20.15 20.18
C LYS A 44 -1.20 19.09 20.45
N ALA A 45 -0.66 19.04 21.66
CA ALA A 45 0.35 18.05 22.03
C ALA A 45 -0.17 16.62 21.90
N VAL A 46 -1.39 16.35 22.37
CA VAL A 46 -2.05 15.04 22.22
C VAL A 46 -2.27 14.69 20.75
N CYS A 47 -2.74 15.65 19.95
CA CYS A 47 -2.98 15.45 18.53
C CYS A 47 -1.66 15.13 17.78
N ILE A 48 -0.61 15.91 18.01
CA ILE A 48 0.71 15.65 17.38
C ILE A 48 1.27 14.30 17.84
N GLY A 49 1.15 13.97 19.13
CA GLY A 49 1.54 12.65 19.64
C GLY A 49 0.78 11.51 18.95
N ALA A 50 -0.53 11.67 18.75
CA ALA A 50 -1.35 10.69 18.03
C ALA A 50 -0.92 10.56 16.56
N ILE A 51 -0.59 11.65 15.87
CA ILE A 51 -0.07 11.61 14.48
C ILE A 51 1.27 10.85 14.44
N VAL A 52 2.18 11.11 15.37
CA VAL A 52 3.48 10.40 15.45
C VAL A 52 3.27 8.90 15.67
N VAL A 53 2.36 8.53 16.58
CA VAL A 53 2.01 7.13 16.83
C VAL A 53 1.40 6.50 15.58
N PHE A 54 0.51 7.20 14.88
CA PHE A 54 -0.06 6.74 13.61
C PHE A 54 1.04 6.47 12.57
N ILE A 55 2.00 7.38 12.42
CA ILE A 55 3.15 7.22 11.51
C ILE A 55 3.92 5.95 11.83
N GLY A 56 4.30 5.74 13.10
CA GLY A 56 5.04 4.56 13.53
C GLY A 56 4.28 3.26 13.24
N LEU A 57 2.98 3.23 13.59
CA LEU A 57 2.11 2.08 13.33
C LEU A 57 1.89 1.82 11.84
N TYR A 58 1.77 2.87 11.03
CA TYR A 58 1.64 2.74 9.57
C TYR A 58 2.90 2.12 8.95
N VAL A 59 4.08 2.69 9.26
CA VAL A 59 5.36 2.17 8.78
C VAL A 59 5.56 0.71 9.22
N TYR A 60 5.25 0.39 10.47
CA TYR A 60 5.29 -0.98 10.97
C TYR A 60 4.34 -1.90 10.19
N THR A 61 3.09 -1.48 10.00
CA THR A 61 2.06 -2.24 9.29
C THR A 61 2.49 -2.56 7.86
N VAL A 62 2.92 -1.53 7.11
CA VAL A 62 3.34 -1.70 5.71
C VAL A 62 4.61 -2.54 5.57
N SER A 63 5.52 -2.46 6.55
CA SER A 63 6.77 -3.23 6.56
C SER A 63 6.59 -4.70 6.97
N THR A 64 5.48 -5.03 7.66
CA THR A 64 5.17 -6.39 8.14
C THR A 64 3.99 -7.03 7.43
N MET A 65 3.36 -6.32 6.51
CA MET A 65 2.26 -6.84 5.71
C MET A 65 2.80 -7.78 4.64
N GLY A 66 2.21 -8.97 4.53
CA GLY A 66 2.47 -9.87 3.42
C GLY A 66 2.03 -9.25 2.09
N SER A 67 2.67 -9.68 1.03
CA SER A 67 2.37 -9.17 -0.31
C SER A 67 1.07 -9.77 -0.84
N TRP A 68 0.30 -8.99 -1.58
CA TRP A 68 -0.98 -9.40 -2.19
C TRP A 68 -0.83 -10.56 -3.21
N ASP A 69 0.36 -10.70 -3.81
CA ASP A 69 0.71 -11.75 -4.76
C ASP A 69 0.87 -13.13 -4.11
N GLU A 70 1.00 -13.19 -2.79
CA GLU A 70 1.01 -14.43 -2.02
C GLU A 70 -0.40 -15.02 -1.79
N LEU A 71 -1.46 -14.23 -2.06
CA LEU A 71 -2.84 -14.66 -1.86
C LEU A 71 -3.32 -15.52 -3.04
N PRO A 72 -3.89 -16.72 -2.79
CA PRO A 72 -4.54 -17.52 -3.83
C PRO A 72 -5.66 -16.73 -4.53
N PRO A 73 -5.83 -16.87 -5.86
CA PRO A 73 -6.78 -16.06 -6.64
C PRO A 73 -8.24 -16.23 -6.22
N GLU A 74 -8.59 -17.35 -5.62
CA GLU A 74 -9.96 -17.67 -5.18
C GLU A 74 -10.23 -17.34 -3.69
N THR A 75 -9.33 -16.60 -3.03
CA THR A 75 -9.46 -16.28 -1.61
C THR A 75 -10.69 -15.40 -1.36
N PRO A 76 -11.66 -15.82 -0.52
CA PRO A 76 -12.85 -15.02 -0.22
C PRO A 76 -12.47 -13.72 0.51
N VAL A 77 -13.24 -12.65 0.27
CA VAL A 77 -13.01 -11.30 0.79
C VAL A 77 -12.81 -11.28 2.31
N ALA A 78 -13.60 -12.06 3.04
CA ALA A 78 -13.50 -12.15 4.50
C ALA A 78 -12.13 -12.69 4.97
N GLN A 79 -11.53 -13.63 4.23
CA GLN A 79 -10.21 -14.17 4.55
C GLN A 79 -9.10 -13.17 4.19
N GLN A 80 -9.25 -12.40 3.11
CA GLN A 80 -8.31 -11.33 2.76
C GLN A 80 -8.29 -10.23 3.83
N LEU A 81 -9.45 -9.85 4.36
CA LEU A 81 -9.58 -8.79 5.35
C LEU A 81 -9.18 -9.20 6.76
N ARG A 82 -9.32 -10.47 7.11
CA ARG A 82 -9.07 -10.97 8.47
C ARG A 82 -7.70 -10.54 9.05
N PRO A 83 -6.57 -10.64 8.33
CA PRO A 83 -5.26 -10.20 8.84
C PRO A 83 -5.11 -8.66 8.86
N LEU A 84 -5.91 -7.93 8.09
CA LEU A 84 -5.85 -6.48 7.99
C LEU A 84 -6.69 -5.79 9.06
N LEU A 85 -7.81 -6.38 9.47
CA LEU A 85 -8.73 -5.79 10.46
C LEU A 85 -8.04 -5.35 11.75
N PRO A 86 -7.22 -6.16 12.45
CA PRO A 86 -6.55 -5.73 13.66
C PRO A 86 -5.56 -4.60 13.41
N ARG A 87 -4.91 -4.56 12.26
CA ARG A 87 -3.98 -3.48 11.87
C ARG A 87 -4.71 -2.18 11.58
N LEU A 88 -5.83 -2.25 10.86
CA LEU A 88 -6.69 -1.10 10.60
C LEU A 88 -7.31 -0.57 11.89
N ALA A 89 -7.76 -1.45 12.79
CA ALA A 89 -8.28 -1.07 14.09
C ALA A 89 -7.20 -0.36 14.95
N LEU A 90 -5.97 -0.86 14.93
CA LEU A 90 -4.85 -0.26 15.63
C LEU A 90 -4.52 1.15 15.11
N LEU A 91 -4.61 1.37 13.79
CA LEU A 91 -4.41 2.67 13.15
C LEU A 91 -5.59 3.62 13.39
N ALA A 92 -6.80 3.09 13.53
CA ALA A 92 -7.99 3.88 13.80
C ALA A 92 -7.94 4.57 15.19
N ILE A 93 -7.24 3.99 16.17
CA ILE A 93 -7.14 4.56 17.52
C ILE A 93 -6.46 5.95 17.50
N PRO A 94 -5.20 6.10 17.03
CA PRO A 94 -4.55 7.41 17.00
C PRO A 94 -5.26 8.37 16.03
N ALA A 95 -5.83 7.89 14.93
CA ALA A 95 -6.65 8.71 14.04
C ALA A 95 -7.85 9.28 14.80
N ALA A 96 -8.61 8.46 15.53
CA ALA A 96 -9.77 8.90 16.32
C ALA A 96 -9.39 9.89 17.43
N VAL A 97 -8.26 9.67 18.10
CA VAL A 97 -7.75 10.59 19.15
C VAL A 97 -7.43 11.98 18.58
N SER A 98 -6.99 12.07 17.33
CA SER A 98 -6.64 13.33 16.68
C SER A 98 -7.86 14.08 16.09
N LEU A 99 -8.97 13.38 15.81
CA LEU A 99 -10.16 13.97 15.16
C LEU A 99 -10.75 15.19 15.88
N PRO A 100 -10.84 15.27 17.21
CA PRO A 100 -11.38 16.44 17.88
C PRO A 100 -10.64 17.75 17.57
N VAL A 101 -9.33 17.66 17.28
CA VAL A 101 -8.49 18.83 16.93
C VAL A 101 -8.47 19.04 15.41
N LEU A 102 -8.35 17.95 14.64
CA LEU A 102 -8.25 18.00 13.20
C LEU A 102 -9.60 18.24 12.49
N GLY A 103 -10.70 17.78 13.09
CA GLY A 103 -12.00 17.84 12.45
C GLY A 103 -11.95 17.20 11.05
N TRP A 104 -12.38 17.94 10.04
CA TRP A 104 -12.36 17.49 8.63
C TRP A 104 -10.96 17.22 8.07
N SER A 105 -9.92 17.82 8.63
CA SER A 105 -8.54 17.54 8.24
C SER A 105 -8.12 16.09 8.57
N GLY A 106 -8.86 15.38 9.40
CA GLY A 106 -8.69 13.95 9.62
C GLY A 106 -8.87 13.09 8.36
N MET A 107 -9.47 13.62 7.29
CA MET A 107 -9.51 12.94 5.99
C MET A 107 -8.12 12.63 5.41
N TYR A 108 -7.08 13.33 5.85
CA TYR A 108 -5.70 13.02 5.46
C TYR A 108 -5.22 11.61 5.83
N TYR A 109 -5.91 10.92 6.74
CA TYR A 109 -5.64 9.50 7.04
C TYR A 109 -6.19 8.54 5.97
N LEU A 110 -7.15 8.99 5.15
CA LEU A 110 -7.84 8.15 4.16
C LEU A 110 -6.89 7.48 3.15
N PRO A 111 -5.95 8.20 2.50
CA PRO A 111 -5.02 7.60 1.55
C PRO A 111 -4.17 6.46 2.16
N TYR A 112 -3.82 6.57 3.44
CA TYR A 112 -3.02 5.54 4.14
C TYR A 112 -3.83 4.27 4.40
N LEU A 113 -5.11 4.43 4.78
CA LEU A 113 -6.02 3.30 4.94
C LEU A 113 -6.30 2.63 3.59
N CYS A 114 -6.51 3.44 2.53
CA CYS A 114 -6.67 2.94 1.17
C CYS A 114 -5.42 2.18 0.70
N ALA A 115 -4.21 2.67 1.00
CA ALA A 115 -2.97 1.98 0.67
C ALA A 115 -2.91 0.59 1.32
N ILE A 116 -3.21 0.48 2.62
CA ILE A 116 -3.22 -0.81 3.32
C ILE A 116 -4.24 -1.77 2.69
N LEU A 117 -5.43 -1.29 2.35
CA LEU A 117 -6.45 -2.12 1.71
C LEU A 117 -6.04 -2.56 0.31
N LEU A 118 -5.51 -1.65 -0.50
CA LEU A 118 -5.08 -1.94 -1.88
C LEU A 118 -3.89 -2.89 -1.95
N PHE A 119 -2.90 -2.73 -1.08
CA PHE A 119 -1.70 -3.56 -1.08
C PHE A 119 -1.83 -4.83 -0.22
N GLY A 120 -2.86 -4.95 0.60
CA GLY A 120 -3.13 -6.12 1.43
C GLY A 120 -4.21 -7.06 0.89
N THR A 121 -4.87 -6.70 -0.22
CA THR A 121 -5.95 -7.51 -0.82
C THR A 121 -5.77 -7.67 -2.32
N HIS A 122 -6.57 -8.55 -2.94
CA HIS A 122 -6.64 -8.60 -4.40
C HIS A 122 -7.12 -7.26 -4.98
N LEU A 123 -6.64 -6.92 -6.18
CA LEU A 123 -6.92 -5.65 -6.84
C LEU A 123 -8.42 -5.31 -6.89
N SER A 124 -9.25 -6.28 -7.27
CA SER A 124 -10.71 -6.07 -7.34
C SER A 124 -11.34 -5.73 -6.00
N THR A 125 -10.95 -6.45 -4.94
CA THR A 125 -11.41 -6.21 -3.56
C THR A 125 -10.90 -4.86 -3.05
N GLY A 126 -9.61 -4.60 -3.22
CA GLY A 126 -8.99 -3.35 -2.81
C GLY A 126 -9.60 -2.13 -3.51
N LEU A 127 -9.82 -2.20 -4.83
CA LEU A 127 -10.48 -1.14 -5.59
C LEU A 127 -11.91 -0.88 -5.10
N SER A 128 -12.70 -1.94 -4.88
CA SER A 128 -14.07 -1.80 -4.40
C SER A 128 -14.13 -1.13 -3.03
N LEU A 129 -13.29 -1.56 -2.08
CA LEU A 129 -13.23 -0.99 -0.74
C LEU A 129 -12.71 0.45 -0.74
N THR A 130 -11.68 0.74 -1.51
CA THR A 130 -11.13 2.10 -1.67
C THR A 130 -12.15 3.02 -2.30
N SER A 131 -12.87 2.58 -3.34
CA SER A 131 -13.93 3.36 -3.98
C SER A 131 -15.06 3.68 -3.00
N LEU A 132 -15.46 2.71 -2.17
CA LEU A 132 -16.48 2.92 -1.14
C LEU A 132 -16.03 3.93 -0.08
N LEU A 133 -14.78 3.84 0.38
CA LEU A 133 -14.22 4.79 1.34
C LEU A 133 -14.12 6.20 0.75
N CYS A 134 -13.65 6.34 -0.49
CA CYS A 134 -13.56 7.63 -1.17
C CYS A 134 -14.95 8.22 -1.41
N ALA A 135 -15.94 7.42 -1.84
CA ALA A 135 -17.31 7.87 -2.02
C ALA A 135 -17.92 8.36 -0.69
N GLY A 136 -17.71 7.62 0.40
CA GLY A 136 -18.13 8.04 1.74
C GLY A 136 -17.47 9.35 2.18
N GLY A 137 -16.17 9.51 1.92
CA GLY A 137 -15.43 10.74 2.20
C GLY A 137 -15.96 11.93 1.39
N ILE A 138 -16.17 11.76 0.10
CA ILE A 138 -16.73 12.81 -0.78
C ILE A 138 -18.16 13.18 -0.32
N LEU A 139 -19.01 12.19 -0.12
CA LEU A 139 -20.40 12.42 0.31
C LEU A 139 -20.46 13.18 1.63
N SER A 140 -19.63 12.80 2.60
CA SER A 140 -19.55 13.50 3.87
C SER A 140 -19.04 14.95 3.71
N ALA A 141 -18.06 15.19 2.83
CA ALA A 141 -17.55 16.54 2.55
C ALA A 141 -18.57 17.43 1.82
N VAL A 142 -19.42 16.84 0.99
CA VAL A 142 -20.52 17.58 0.31
C VAL A 142 -21.66 17.87 1.27
N ALA A 143 -22.05 16.92 2.11
CA ALA A 143 -23.16 17.04 3.04
C ALA A 143 -22.86 17.98 4.23
N ALA A 144 -21.61 18.12 4.63
CA ALA A 144 -21.25 18.95 5.76
C ALA A 144 -21.14 20.45 5.39
N PRO A 145 -21.48 21.36 6.30
CA PRO A 145 -21.27 22.80 6.14
C PRO A 145 -19.80 23.17 6.33
N THR A 146 -18.95 22.74 5.40
CA THR A 146 -17.51 22.94 5.46
C THR A 146 -17.08 24.16 4.67
N SER A 147 -15.95 24.78 5.08
CA SER A 147 -15.33 25.89 4.36
C SER A 147 -14.76 25.44 3.00
N LEU A 148 -14.55 26.39 2.08
CA LEU A 148 -13.98 26.11 0.77
C LEU A 148 -12.59 25.46 0.86
N SER A 149 -11.78 25.86 1.85
CA SER A 149 -10.47 25.25 2.12
C SER A 149 -10.58 23.77 2.52
N GLN A 150 -11.55 23.42 3.35
CA GLN A 150 -11.80 22.04 3.76
C GLN A 150 -12.29 21.17 2.60
N LYS A 151 -13.11 21.73 1.70
CA LYS A 151 -13.50 21.05 0.46
C LYS A 151 -12.29 20.82 -0.46
N GLY A 152 -11.39 21.78 -0.57
CA GLY A 152 -10.13 21.62 -1.29
C GLY A 152 -9.26 20.50 -0.72
N MET A 153 -9.19 20.36 0.60
CA MET A 153 -8.51 19.26 1.28
C MET A 153 -9.11 17.90 0.93
N ALA A 154 -10.44 17.77 0.92
CA ALA A 154 -11.12 16.54 0.55
C ALA A 154 -10.78 16.13 -0.90
N ILE A 155 -10.73 17.09 -1.83
CA ILE A 155 -10.31 16.84 -3.21
C ILE A 155 -8.86 16.36 -3.27
N GLY A 156 -7.96 16.99 -2.51
CA GLY A 156 -6.55 16.58 -2.40
C GLY A 156 -6.38 15.15 -1.88
N CYS A 157 -7.17 14.76 -0.87
CA CYS A 157 -7.17 13.39 -0.35
C CYS A 157 -7.67 12.38 -1.40
N CYS A 158 -8.73 12.71 -2.14
CA CYS A 158 -9.22 11.85 -3.22
C CYS A 158 -8.17 11.70 -4.33
N PHE A 159 -7.49 12.80 -4.70
CA PHE A 159 -6.40 12.73 -5.66
C PHE A 159 -5.26 11.82 -5.17
N SER A 160 -4.88 11.92 -3.89
CA SER A 160 -3.88 11.03 -3.30
C SER A 160 -4.31 9.56 -3.35
N CYS A 161 -5.60 9.26 -3.12
CA CYS A 161 -6.12 7.90 -3.27
C CYS A 161 -6.01 7.40 -4.73
N VAL A 162 -6.26 8.27 -5.72
CA VAL A 162 -6.06 7.93 -7.14
C VAL A 162 -4.60 7.59 -7.43
N VAL A 163 -3.66 8.35 -6.89
CA VAL A 163 -2.21 8.06 -7.04
C VAL A 163 -1.87 6.70 -6.46
N VAL A 164 -2.40 6.35 -5.27
CA VAL A 164 -2.20 5.03 -4.65
C VAL A 164 -2.76 3.91 -5.53
N VAL A 165 -3.96 4.12 -6.12
CA VAL A 165 -4.56 3.15 -7.06
C VAL A 165 -3.70 2.96 -8.30
N VAL A 166 -3.22 4.04 -8.92
CA VAL A 166 -2.36 3.99 -10.10
C VAL A 166 -1.05 3.27 -9.79
N SER A 167 -0.43 3.54 -8.64
CA SER A 167 0.79 2.85 -8.18
C SER A 167 0.54 1.35 -8.07
N ARG A 168 -0.58 0.94 -7.46
CA ARG A 168 -0.93 -0.47 -7.30
C ARG A 168 -1.15 -1.19 -8.64
N ILE A 169 -1.82 -0.54 -9.60
CA ILE A 169 -2.01 -1.09 -10.96
C ILE A 169 -0.66 -1.18 -11.67
N GLY A 170 0.21 -0.19 -11.49
CA GLY A 170 1.57 -0.19 -12.04
C GLY A 170 2.40 -1.37 -11.54
N ASP A 171 2.37 -1.64 -10.23
CA ASP A 171 3.08 -2.77 -9.61
C ASP A 171 2.57 -4.11 -10.15
N GLU A 172 1.25 -4.30 -10.21
CA GLU A 172 0.67 -5.54 -10.74
C GLU A 172 1.03 -5.76 -12.21
N THR A 173 0.98 -4.70 -13.01
CA THR A 173 1.36 -4.78 -14.44
C THR A 173 2.84 -5.07 -14.61
N GLY A 174 3.68 -4.45 -13.76
CA GLY A 174 5.13 -4.70 -13.72
C GLY A 174 5.47 -6.15 -13.35
N GLN A 175 4.81 -6.70 -12.35
CA GLN A 175 5.01 -8.10 -11.96
C GLN A 175 4.56 -9.07 -13.06
N ARG A 176 3.39 -8.86 -13.66
CA ARG A 176 2.92 -9.68 -14.79
C ARG A 176 3.90 -9.68 -15.95
N ARG A 177 4.48 -8.52 -16.29
CA ARG A 177 5.52 -8.42 -17.34
C ARG A 177 6.75 -9.22 -16.96
N ARG A 178 7.27 -9.08 -15.74
CA ARG A 178 8.44 -9.84 -15.25
C ARG A 178 8.23 -11.36 -15.33
N THR A 179 7.06 -11.85 -14.93
CA THR A 179 6.75 -13.29 -15.00
C THR A 179 6.68 -13.78 -16.45
N THR A 180 6.12 -12.98 -17.36
CA THR A 180 6.07 -13.29 -18.80
C THR A 180 7.48 -13.30 -19.41
N ASP A 181 8.31 -12.31 -19.09
CA ASP A 181 9.68 -12.22 -19.59
C ASP A 181 10.53 -13.40 -19.12
N LEU A 182 10.39 -13.80 -17.86
CA LEU A 182 11.08 -14.98 -17.32
C LEU A 182 10.62 -16.27 -18.02
N ALA A 183 9.32 -16.42 -18.28
CA ALA A 183 8.78 -17.57 -19.01
C ALA A 183 9.29 -17.62 -20.45
N LEU A 184 9.37 -16.47 -21.13
CA LEU A 184 9.92 -16.36 -22.49
C LEU A 184 11.41 -16.69 -22.53
N THR A 185 12.18 -16.21 -21.55
CA THR A 185 13.61 -16.51 -21.45
C THR A 185 13.83 -18.01 -21.24
N ALA A 186 13.10 -18.63 -20.32
CA ALA A 186 13.18 -20.07 -20.08
C ALA A 186 12.75 -20.91 -21.34
N ALA A 187 11.77 -20.42 -22.09
CA ALA A 187 11.37 -21.09 -23.34
C ALA A 187 12.47 -21.01 -24.42
N ARG A 188 13.10 -19.84 -24.55
CA ARG A 188 14.23 -19.66 -25.49
C ARG A 188 15.45 -20.54 -25.14
N GLU A 189 15.80 -20.59 -23.86
CA GLU A 189 16.89 -21.45 -23.37
C GLU A 189 16.61 -22.93 -23.68
N ARG A 190 15.36 -23.40 -23.49
CA ARG A 190 14.99 -24.78 -23.84
C ARG A 190 15.06 -25.05 -25.34
N GLU A 191 14.68 -24.09 -26.16
CA GLU A 191 14.77 -24.22 -27.64
C GLU A 191 16.23 -24.26 -28.10
N GLU A 192 17.10 -23.42 -27.52
CA GLU A 192 18.54 -23.40 -27.80
C GLU A 192 19.19 -24.72 -27.41
N ILE A 193 18.94 -25.22 -26.20
CA ILE A 193 19.44 -26.54 -25.75
C ILE A 193 18.94 -27.66 -26.68
N SER A 194 17.66 -27.63 -27.08
CA SER A 194 17.10 -28.64 -27.99
C SER A 194 17.78 -28.62 -29.36
N ARG A 195 18.10 -27.42 -29.86
CA ARG A 195 18.81 -27.26 -31.15
C ARG A 195 20.25 -27.76 -31.06
N ASP A 196 20.97 -27.41 -29.97
CA ASP A 196 22.33 -27.87 -29.72
C ASP A 196 22.41 -29.40 -29.58
N VAL A 197 21.46 -30.00 -28.85
CA VAL A 197 21.36 -31.47 -28.74
C VAL A 197 21.10 -32.12 -30.08
N HIS A 198 20.21 -31.55 -30.91
CA HIS A 198 19.90 -32.06 -32.22
C HIS A 198 21.13 -31.99 -33.15
N ASP A 199 21.88 -30.89 -33.12
CA ASP A 199 23.06 -30.69 -33.95
C ASP A 199 24.21 -31.64 -33.51
N ILE A 200 24.39 -31.86 -32.21
CA ILE A 200 25.38 -32.82 -31.66
C ILE A 200 25.01 -34.26 -32.12
N LEU A 201 23.76 -34.64 -31.95
CA LEU A 201 23.27 -35.96 -32.34
C LEU A 201 23.31 -36.17 -33.87
N GLY A 202 22.92 -35.16 -34.65
CA GLY A 202 22.96 -35.17 -36.12
C GLY A 202 24.41 -35.31 -36.61
N HIS A 203 25.34 -34.60 -36.01
CA HIS A 203 26.77 -34.70 -36.39
C HIS A 203 27.38 -36.05 -35.98
N SER A 204 27.01 -36.60 -34.85
CA SER A 204 27.51 -37.91 -34.38
C SER A 204 27.01 -39.08 -35.23
N LEU A 205 25.82 -38.97 -35.80
CA LEU A 205 25.24 -40.01 -36.70
C LEU A 205 25.77 -39.95 -38.10
N THR A 206 26.36 -38.83 -38.57
CA THR A 206 26.92 -38.69 -39.90
C THR A 206 28.38 -39.12 -39.99
N VAL A 207 29.06 -39.39 -38.84
CA VAL A 207 30.48 -39.78 -38.78
C VAL A 207 30.63 -41.30 -38.61
N LEU A 208 29.55 -42.05 -38.49
CA LEU A 208 29.52 -43.54 -38.52
C LEU A 208 29.11 -44.07 -39.91
#